data_64f5b7c3c6a577fabe4f9f44877c322e
#
_entry.id   64f5b7c3c6a577fabe4f9f44877c322e
#
_cell.length_a   1.000
_cell.length_b   1.000
_cell.length_c   1.000
_cell.angle_alpha   90.00
_cell.angle_beta   90.00
_cell.angle_gamma   90.00
#
_symmetry.space_group_name_H-M   'P 1'
#
loop_
_entity.id
_entity.type
_entity.pdbx_description
1 polymer ?
#
loop_
_entity_poly.entity_id
_entity_poly.type
_entity_poly.pdbx_seq_one_letter_code
_entity_poly.pdbx_strand_id
1 'polypeptide(L)'
;ISILSISDKNGTVFQIDEKKKEKRLLEKGIIRPISGVDSTLANSDAPASFDFMQGLRGRQVYDPRLAYVMTGLLKGVIQNGTGKPAKYVSNNIAGKTGTTSNYIDAWFLGYSTKLTTGVWVGFDNNKTMGHGETGTRSALPVWIEFMERGLKKFRDSEFAQPPGIVNMYVHRDTGRQVNSNNPEAVLESFVEGMEPGSTTYSDSQQGEKRGQLFEEEELLETQ
;
A
#
# COMPACT_ATOMS: atom_id res chain seq x y z
N ILE A 1 -16.22 -11.97 4.34
CA ILE A 1 -15.01 -11.16 4.53
C ILE A 1 -14.48 -11.48 5.91
N SER A 2 -13.29 -12.01 6.01
CA SER A 2 -12.63 -12.32 7.28
C SER A 2 -11.46 -11.38 7.48
N ILE A 3 -11.43 -10.62 8.57
CA ILE A 3 -10.27 -9.86 9.01
C ILE A 3 -9.48 -10.79 9.93
N LEU A 4 -8.29 -11.22 9.51
CA LEU A 4 -7.48 -12.20 10.24
C LEU A 4 -6.67 -11.55 11.36
N SER A 5 -6.13 -10.37 11.14
CA SER A 5 -5.42 -9.61 12.18
C SER A 5 -5.31 -8.14 11.84
N ILE A 6 -5.10 -7.33 12.85
CA ILE A 6 -4.81 -5.92 12.77
C ILE A 6 -3.59 -5.66 13.65
N SER A 7 -2.52 -5.09 13.10
CA SER A 7 -1.36 -4.69 13.89
C SER A 7 -1.06 -3.20 13.79
N ASP A 8 -0.60 -2.61 14.87
CA ASP A 8 -0.01 -1.27 14.88
C ASP A 8 1.48 -1.31 14.48
N LYS A 9 2.11 -0.15 14.41
CA LYS A 9 3.55 -0.02 14.09
C LYS A 9 4.49 -0.71 15.10
N ASN A 10 4.00 -1.10 16.27
CA ASN A 10 4.75 -1.78 17.31
C ASN A 10 4.51 -3.31 17.26
N GLY A 11 3.74 -3.77 16.27
CA GLY A 11 3.38 -5.17 16.14
C GLY A 11 2.30 -5.63 17.12
N THR A 12 1.60 -4.68 17.79
CA THR A 12 0.47 -5.02 18.66
C THR A 12 -0.68 -5.51 17.81
N VAL A 13 -1.03 -6.78 17.97
CA VAL A 13 -2.17 -7.37 17.26
C VAL A 13 -3.44 -7.06 18.06
N PHE A 14 -4.40 -6.40 17.42
CA PHE A 14 -5.73 -6.23 17.99
C PHE A 14 -6.53 -7.51 17.73
N GLN A 15 -6.58 -8.38 18.72
CA GLN A 15 -7.43 -9.56 18.69
C GLN A 15 -8.89 -9.14 18.88
N ILE A 16 -9.71 -9.40 17.89
CA ILE A 16 -11.16 -9.37 18.05
C ILE A 16 -11.51 -10.68 18.76
N ASP A 17 -11.71 -10.63 20.07
CA ASP A 17 -12.13 -11.73 20.98
C ASP A 17 -12.00 -13.15 20.38
N GLU A 18 -10.73 -13.55 20.15
CA GLU A 18 -10.39 -14.66 19.25
C GLU A 18 -10.74 -16.01 19.82
N LYS A 19 -10.69 -16.20 21.15
CA LYS A 19 -10.96 -17.52 21.73
C LYS A 19 -12.35 -18.04 21.36
N LYS A 20 -13.33 -17.17 21.25
CA LYS A 20 -14.70 -17.51 20.86
C LYS A 20 -14.87 -17.69 19.35
N LYS A 21 -14.13 -16.92 18.55
CA LYS A 21 -14.24 -16.90 17.08
C LYS A 21 -13.36 -17.99 16.46
N GLU A 22 -12.15 -18.17 16.97
CA GLU A 22 -11.21 -19.20 16.54
C GLU A 22 -11.77 -20.61 16.79
N LYS A 23 -12.32 -20.87 17.97
CA LYS A 23 -13.00 -22.12 18.27
C LYS A 23 -14.15 -22.41 17.28
N ARG A 24 -14.93 -21.38 16.92
CA ARG A 24 -16.02 -21.50 15.95
C ARG A 24 -15.54 -21.70 14.51
N LEU A 25 -14.37 -21.15 14.14
CA LEU A 25 -13.78 -21.28 12.82
C LEU A 25 -13.07 -22.63 12.66
N LEU A 26 -12.42 -23.13 13.72
CA LEU A 26 -11.84 -24.47 13.79
C LEU A 26 -12.94 -25.54 13.72
N GLU A 27 -14.03 -25.39 14.49
CA GLU A 27 -15.17 -26.28 14.48
C GLU A 27 -15.88 -26.35 13.12
N LYS A 28 -15.83 -25.26 12.36
CA LYS A 28 -16.39 -25.18 11.00
C LYS A 28 -15.39 -25.56 9.90
N GLY A 29 -14.15 -25.94 10.24
CA GLY A 29 -13.12 -26.29 9.26
C GLY A 29 -12.67 -25.14 8.35
N ILE A 30 -12.98 -23.88 8.71
CA ILE A 30 -12.65 -22.68 7.91
C ILE A 30 -11.17 -22.32 8.07
N ILE A 31 -10.58 -22.60 9.24
CA ILE A 31 -9.14 -22.45 9.49
C ILE A 31 -8.57 -23.78 9.92
N ARG A 32 -7.32 -24.05 9.53
CA ARG A 32 -6.55 -25.21 10.01
C ARG A 32 -5.44 -24.71 10.93
N PRO A 33 -5.12 -25.43 12.03
CA PRO A 33 -3.94 -25.10 12.82
C PRO A 33 -2.71 -25.20 11.93
N ILE A 34 -1.82 -24.23 12.00
CA ILE A 34 -0.52 -24.33 11.34
C ILE A 34 0.28 -25.38 12.10
N SER A 35 0.37 -26.58 11.54
CA SER A 35 1.20 -27.67 12.09
C SER A 35 2.67 -27.30 11.89
N GLY A 36 3.40 -27.05 12.98
CA GLY A 36 4.84 -26.77 12.97
C GLY A 36 5.31 -25.65 13.89
N VAL A 37 4.41 -25.02 14.63
CA VAL A 37 4.81 -24.13 15.74
C VAL A 37 5.08 -25.01 16.97
N ASP A 38 6.33 -25.02 17.40
CA ASP A 38 6.76 -25.75 18.59
C ASP A 38 5.94 -25.32 19.81
N SER A 39 5.17 -26.27 20.38
CA SER A 39 4.29 -26.04 21.53
C SER A 39 5.04 -25.69 22.82
N THR A 40 6.37 -25.72 22.82
CA THR A 40 7.20 -25.31 23.96
C THR A 40 7.23 -23.80 24.18
N LEU A 41 6.79 -22.99 23.20
CA LEU A 41 6.70 -21.53 23.31
C LEU A 41 5.34 -21.06 23.88
N ALA A 42 4.40 -21.96 24.14
CA ALA A 42 3.05 -21.61 24.59
C ALA A 42 2.94 -21.28 26.09
N ASN A 43 4.01 -21.36 26.86
CA ASN A 43 4.00 -21.14 28.33
C ASN A 43 4.66 -19.83 28.79
N SER A 44 4.92 -18.89 27.91
CA SER A 44 5.28 -17.54 28.32
C SER A 44 4.02 -16.67 28.30
N ASP A 45 3.69 -16.03 29.42
CA ASP A 45 2.60 -15.06 29.58
C ASP A 45 2.77 -13.77 28.74
N ALA A 46 3.71 -13.78 27.81
CA ALA A 46 3.84 -12.75 26.77
C ALA A 46 2.91 -13.14 25.61
N PRO A 47 2.06 -12.20 25.10
CA PRO A 47 1.34 -12.46 23.86
C PRO A 47 2.36 -12.88 22.82
N ALA A 48 2.08 -13.96 22.07
CA ALA A 48 2.90 -14.41 20.95
C ALA A 48 2.96 -13.27 19.91
N SER A 49 3.74 -12.24 20.24
CA SER A 49 4.14 -11.20 19.33
C SER A 49 5.00 -11.89 18.28
N PHE A 50 4.59 -11.80 17.07
CA PHE A 50 5.27 -12.30 15.89
C PHE A 50 6.76 -11.93 15.98
N ASP A 51 7.58 -12.87 16.42
CA ASP A 51 8.98 -12.62 16.81
C ASP A 51 9.86 -12.13 15.65
N PHE A 52 9.41 -12.42 14.42
CA PHE A 52 9.96 -11.87 13.18
C PHE A 52 9.99 -10.33 13.19
N MET A 53 8.95 -9.68 13.72
CA MET A 53 8.89 -8.22 13.80
C MET A 53 9.76 -7.65 14.93
N GLN A 54 10.06 -8.42 15.98
CA GLN A 54 11.02 -8.02 17.01
C GLN A 54 12.45 -7.99 16.48
N GLY A 55 12.84 -8.94 15.65
CA GLY A 55 14.14 -8.96 14.98
C GLY A 55 14.37 -7.81 14.00
N LEU A 56 13.28 -7.18 13.51
CA LEU A 56 13.34 -6.01 12.64
C LEU A 56 13.24 -4.67 13.38
N ARG A 57 12.96 -4.67 14.68
CA ARG A 57 12.88 -3.43 15.47
C ARG A 57 14.26 -2.75 15.49
N GLY A 58 14.28 -1.54 14.95
CA GLY A 58 15.48 -0.72 14.85
C GLY A 58 16.44 -1.09 13.71
N ARG A 59 16.17 -2.13 12.92
CA ARG A 59 16.93 -2.41 11.71
C ARG A 59 16.31 -1.71 10.52
N GLN A 60 17.06 -0.80 9.92
CA GLN A 60 16.67 -0.21 8.64
C GLN A 60 16.81 -1.28 7.54
N VAL A 61 15.72 -1.61 6.86
CA VAL A 61 15.67 -2.63 5.78
C VAL A 61 15.57 -2.00 4.40
N TYR A 62 15.28 -0.71 4.31
CA TYR A 62 15.13 0.03 3.06
C TYR A 62 15.60 1.47 3.23
N ASP A 63 16.07 2.12 2.16
CA ASP A 63 16.49 3.53 2.20
C ASP A 63 15.26 4.41 2.51
N PRO A 64 15.31 5.22 3.59
CA PRO A 64 14.17 6.04 4.01
C PRO A 64 13.77 7.08 2.96
N ARG A 65 14.70 7.54 2.12
CA ARG A 65 14.43 8.50 1.05
C ARG A 65 13.60 7.86 -0.05
N LEU A 66 13.98 6.64 -0.48
CA LEU A 66 13.23 5.88 -1.47
C LEU A 66 11.84 5.48 -0.94
N ALA A 67 11.75 5.10 0.35
CA ALA A 67 10.47 4.82 1.00
C ALA A 67 9.56 6.06 1.03
N TYR A 68 10.13 7.24 1.27
CA TYR A 68 9.40 8.51 1.26
C TYR A 68 8.89 8.87 -0.13
N VAL A 69 9.74 8.78 -1.16
CA VAL A 69 9.37 9.01 -2.56
C VAL A 69 8.25 8.04 -2.98
N MET A 70 8.41 6.74 -2.68
CA MET A 70 7.36 5.74 -2.97
C MET A 70 6.05 6.07 -2.24
N THR A 71 6.10 6.52 -0.99
CA THR A 71 4.91 6.96 -0.25
C THR A 71 4.23 8.15 -0.93
N GLY A 72 5.01 9.10 -1.47
CA GLY A 72 4.50 10.22 -2.27
C GLY A 72 3.72 9.73 -3.50
N LEU A 73 4.29 8.80 -4.26
CA LEU A 73 3.62 8.19 -5.43
C LEU A 73 2.32 7.47 -5.04
N LEU A 74 2.34 6.71 -3.93
CA LEU A 74 1.15 6.01 -3.42
C LEU A 74 0.10 6.97 -2.84
N LYS A 75 0.49 8.13 -2.30
CA LYS A 75 -0.43 9.23 -1.98
C LYS A 75 -1.08 9.78 -3.25
N GLY A 76 -0.32 9.89 -4.35
CA GLY A 76 -0.83 10.28 -5.66
C GLY A 76 -1.97 9.38 -6.15
N VAL A 77 -1.88 8.07 -5.91
CA VAL A 77 -2.97 7.11 -6.22
C VAL A 77 -4.26 7.46 -5.46
N ILE A 78 -4.15 7.88 -4.19
CA ILE A 78 -5.29 8.32 -3.38
C ILE A 78 -5.83 9.68 -3.86
N GLN A 79 -4.95 10.60 -4.22
CA GLN A 79 -5.36 11.96 -4.57
C GLN A 79 -6.00 12.03 -5.97
N ASN A 80 -5.42 11.32 -6.94
CA ASN A 80 -5.75 11.47 -8.36
C ASN A 80 -6.03 10.15 -9.10
N GLY A 81 -5.65 9.00 -8.51
CA GLY A 81 -5.71 7.70 -9.16
C GLY A 81 -6.90 6.83 -8.73
N THR A 82 -6.71 5.51 -8.85
CA THR A 82 -7.72 4.50 -8.56
C THR A 82 -8.15 4.44 -7.09
N GLY A 83 -7.37 5.02 -6.17
CA GLY A 83 -7.69 5.14 -4.74
C GLY A 83 -8.49 6.39 -4.38
N LYS A 84 -8.87 7.24 -5.34
CA LYS A 84 -9.54 8.52 -5.11
C LYS A 84 -10.78 8.46 -4.20
N PRO A 85 -11.59 7.40 -4.19
CA PRO A 85 -12.71 7.28 -3.25
C PRO A 85 -12.28 7.32 -1.77
N ALA A 86 -11.02 6.98 -1.43
CA ALA A 86 -10.50 7.04 -0.05
C ALA A 86 -9.96 8.42 0.35
N LYS A 87 -9.91 9.40 -0.55
CA LYS A 87 -9.29 10.71 -0.32
C LYS A 87 -9.78 11.44 0.94
N TYR A 88 -11.05 11.27 1.29
CA TYR A 88 -11.67 11.94 2.43
C TYR A 88 -11.32 11.31 3.80
N VAL A 89 -10.78 10.09 3.81
CA VAL A 89 -10.45 9.36 5.05
C VAL A 89 -9.34 10.07 5.82
N SER A 90 -8.27 10.46 5.14
CA SER A 90 -7.17 11.27 5.67
C SER A 90 -6.27 11.78 4.54
N ASN A 91 -5.61 12.92 4.77
CA ASN A 91 -4.55 13.42 3.89
C ASN A 91 -3.22 12.63 4.03
N ASN A 92 -3.13 11.78 5.06
CA ASN A 92 -1.91 11.05 5.42
C ASN A 92 -2.06 9.54 5.18
N ILE A 93 -2.71 9.16 4.10
CA ILE A 93 -2.84 7.78 3.65
C ILE A 93 -2.22 7.60 2.27
N ALA A 94 -1.66 6.44 2.07
CA ALA A 94 -1.07 6.00 0.83
C ALA A 94 -1.57 4.58 0.52
N GLY A 95 -1.68 4.21 -0.75
CA GLY A 95 -2.18 2.87 -1.08
C GLY A 95 -2.28 2.60 -2.57
N LYS A 96 -2.52 1.33 -2.89
CA LYS A 96 -2.61 0.83 -4.26
C LYS A 96 -3.66 -0.26 -4.38
N THR A 97 -4.41 -0.21 -5.46
CA THR A 97 -5.31 -1.27 -5.90
C THR A 97 -4.54 -2.39 -6.60
N GLY A 98 -5.05 -3.60 -6.51
CA GLY A 98 -4.65 -4.73 -7.34
C GLY A 98 -5.90 -5.42 -7.90
N THR A 99 -5.83 -5.86 -9.14
CA THR A 99 -6.89 -6.65 -9.80
C THR A 99 -6.20 -7.68 -10.68
N THR A 100 -6.53 -8.94 -10.51
CA THR A 100 -6.04 -10.00 -11.39
C THR A 100 -6.87 -10.05 -12.67
N SER A 101 -6.29 -10.67 -13.72
CA SER A 101 -7.00 -10.95 -14.96
C SER A 101 -8.31 -11.70 -14.68
N ASN A 102 -9.34 -11.42 -15.47
CA ASN A 102 -10.67 -12.03 -15.32
C ASN A 102 -11.38 -11.75 -13.98
N TYR A 103 -10.96 -10.72 -13.24
CA TYR A 103 -11.59 -10.32 -11.98
C TYR A 103 -11.69 -11.47 -10.96
N ILE A 104 -10.64 -12.26 -10.82
CA ILE A 104 -10.58 -13.37 -9.86
C ILE A 104 -10.30 -12.83 -8.46
N ASP A 105 -9.32 -11.91 -8.35
CA ASP A 105 -8.91 -11.29 -7.09
C ASP A 105 -8.95 -9.78 -7.18
N ALA A 106 -9.47 -9.15 -6.17
CA ALA A 106 -9.43 -7.72 -5.97
C ALA A 106 -8.68 -7.40 -4.67
N TRP A 107 -7.68 -6.53 -4.76
CA TRP A 107 -6.85 -6.11 -3.65
C TRP A 107 -6.90 -4.61 -3.45
N PHE A 108 -6.80 -4.20 -2.22
CA PHE A 108 -6.34 -2.87 -1.85
C PHE A 108 -5.39 -2.96 -0.66
N LEU A 109 -4.15 -2.51 -0.86
CA LEU A 109 -3.19 -2.34 0.23
C LEU A 109 -2.95 -0.85 0.45
N GLY A 110 -3.04 -0.43 1.70
CA GLY A 110 -2.83 0.97 2.04
C GLY A 110 -2.44 1.15 3.50
N TYR A 111 -1.89 2.30 3.79
CA TYR A 111 -1.36 2.61 5.11
C TYR A 111 -1.42 4.10 5.44
N SER A 112 -1.36 4.38 6.73
CA SER A 112 -1.04 5.67 7.33
C SER A 112 0.26 5.53 8.13
N THR A 113 0.66 6.57 8.84
CA THR A 113 1.79 6.48 9.78
C THR A 113 1.52 5.58 10.99
N LYS A 114 0.29 5.12 11.19
CA LYS A 114 -0.13 4.33 12.36
C LYS A 114 -0.69 2.95 12.03
N LEU A 115 -1.32 2.80 10.88
CA LEU A 115 -2.01 1.59 10.48
C LEU A 115 -1.58 1.18 9.08
N THR A 116 -1.34 -0.11 8.88
CA THR A 116 -1.20 -0.74 7.57
C THR A 116 -2.28 -1.80 7.42
N THR A 117 -3.01 -1.77 6.32
CA THR A 117 -4.14 -2.66 6.08
C THR A 117 -4.15 -3.15 4.65
N GLY A 118 -4.32 -4.45 4.49
CA GLY A 118 -4.59 -5.09 3.21
C GLY A 118 -6.00 -5.68 3.21
N VAL A 119 -6.73 -5.49 2.13
CA VAL A 119 -8.02 -6.11 1.87
C VAL A 119 -7.93 -6.92 0.59
N TRP A 120 -8.31 -8.19 0.70
CA TRP A 120 -8.49 -9.09 -0.43
C TRP A 120 -9.94 -9.52 -0.52
N VAL A 121 -10.45 -9.56 -1.73
CA VAL A 121 -11.77 -10.08 -2.06
C VAL A 121 -11.62 -11.05 -3.23
N GLY A 122 -12.14 -12.24 -3.09
CA GLY A 122 -12.05 -13.30 -4.09
C GLY A 122 -12.70 -14.58 -3.62
N PHE A 123 -12.66 -15.61 -4.46
CA PHE A 123 -13.12 -16.95 -4.14
C PHE A 123 -11.94 -17.91 -3.99
N ASP A 124 -11.99 -18.81 -3.01
CA ASP A 124 -10.92 -19.78 -2.74
C ASP A 124 -10.65 -20.74 -3.92
N ASN A 125 -11.58 -20.89 -4.82
CA ASN A 125 -11.51 -21.79 -5.99
C ASN A 125 -11.16 -21.05 -7.30
N ASN A 126 -10.57 -19.86 -7.24
CA ASN A 126 -10.18 -19.04 -8.40
C ASN A 126 -11.33 -18.73 -9.39
N LYS A 127 -12.55 -18.68 -8.87
CA LYS A 127 -13.71 -18.28 -9.67
C LYS A 127 -13.74 -16.76 -9.83
N THR A 128 -14.11 -16.30 -11.03
CA THR A 128 -14.32 -14.87 -11.26
C THR A 128 -15.42 -14.30 -10.35
N MET A 129 -15.20 -13.11 -9.84
CA MET A 129 -16.20 -12.35 -9.08
C MET A 129 -17.23 -11.67 -9.97
N GLY A 130 -16.95 -11.61 -11.28
CA GLY A 130 -17.78 -10.93 -12.27
C GLY A 130 -17.10 -9.74 -12.93
N HIS A 131 -17.59 -9.36 -14.08
CA HIS A 131 -17.05 -8.25 -14.86
C HIS A 131 -17.06 -6.93 -14.06
N GLY A 132 -15.93 -6.23 -14.02
CA GLY A 132 -15.80 -4.95 -13.36
C GLY A 132 -15.58 -5.01 -11.84
N GLU A 133 -15.46 -6.20 -11.23
CA GLU A 133 -15.14 -6.35 -9.80
C GLU A 133 -13.62 -6.15 -9.58
N THR A 134 -13.23 -4.88 -9.50
CA THR A 134 -11.84 -4.43 -9.36
C THR A 134 -11.49 -4.14 -7.90
N GLY A 135 -10.19 -3.95 -7.63
CA GLY A 135 -9.73 -3.50 -6.31
C GLY A 135 -10.42 -2.22 -5.82
N THR A 136 -10.70 -1.28 -6.72
CA THR A 136 -11.43 -0.05 -6.39
C THR A 136 -12.89 -0.34 -6.00
N ARG A 137 -13.55 -1.27 -6.69
CA ARG A 137 -14.97 -1.56 -6.48
C ARG A 137 -15.23 -2.49 -5.32
N SER A 138 -14.40 -3.52 -5.17
CA SER A 138 -14.66 -4.61 -4.23
C SER A 138 -13.85 -4.50 -2.93
N ALA A 139 -12.55 -4.18 -3.02
CA ALA A 139 -11.66 -4.16 -1.84
C ALA A 139 -11.57 -2.79 -1.17
N LEU A 140 -11.50 -1.71 -1.94
CA LEU A 140 -11.32 -0.35 -1.43
C LEU A 140 -12.45 0.11 -0.47
N PRO A 141 -13.75 -0.15 -0.70
CA PRO A 141 -14.80 0.26 0.24
C PRO A 141 -14.64 -0.36 1.63
N VAL A 142 -14.25 -1.63 1.69
CA VAL A 142 -13.97 -2.34 2.95
C VAL A 142 -12.77 -1.73 3.66
N TRP A 143 -11.71 -1.42 2.90
CA TRP A 143 -10.53 -0.76 3.43
C TRP A 143 -10.85 0.63 3.99
N ILE A 144 -11.67 1.41 3.29
CA ILE A 144 -12.12 2.74 3.72
C ILE A 144 -12.82 2.64 5.07
N GLU A 145 -13.84 1.79 5.20
CA GLU A 145 -14.61 1.63 6.44
C GLU A 145 -13.70 1.23 7.62
N PHE A 146 -12.76 0.33 7.36
CA PHE A 146 -11.77 -0.07 8.36
C PHE A 146 -10.88 1.09 8.80
N MET A 147 -10.31 1.82 7.85
CA MET A 147 -9.40 2.92 8.15
C MET A 147 -10.09 4.10 8.82
N GLU A 148 -11.31 4.44 8.45
CA GLU A 148 -12.10 5.47 9.15
C GLU A 148 -12.29 5.15 10.63
N ARG A 149 -12.61 3.90 10.95
CA ARG A 149 -12.75 3.44 12.34
C ARG A 149 -11.39 3.40 13.06
N GLY A 150 -10.38 2.88 12.37
CA GLY A 150 -9.03 2.75 12.92
C GLY A 150 -8.38 4.09 13.23
N LEU A 151 -8.47 5.06 12.33
CA LEU A 151 -7.86 6.38 12.50
C LEU A 151 -8.57 7.26 13.54
N LYS A 152 -9.82 6.99 13.89
CA LYS A 152 -10.46 7.59 15.06
C LYS A 152 -9.75 7.21 16.36
N LYS A 153 -9.23 5.99 16.43
CA LYS A 153 -8.50 5.47 17.61
C LYS A 153 -6.99 5.75 17.52
N PHE A 154 -6.42 5.57 16.35
CA PHE A 154 -4.98 5.73 16.08
C PHE A 154 -4.79 6.93 15.15
N ARG A 155 -4.83 8.14 15.73
CA ARG A 155 -4.63 9.37 14.95
C ARG A 155 -3.32 9.30 14.19
N ASP A 156 -3.40 9.44 12.88
CA ASP A 156 -2.24 9.54 12.01
C ASP A 156 -1.55 10.91 12.12
N SER A 157 -0.40 11.01 11.53
CA SER A 157 0.40 12.22 11.37
C SER A 157 0.93 12.28 9.95
N GLU A 158 1.55 13.35 9.58
CA GLU A 158 2.27 13.42 8.32
C GLU A 158 3.41 12.42 8.28
N PHE A 159 3.71 11.92 7.09
CA PHE A 159 4.91 11.14 6.86
C PHE A 159 6.13 12.06 6.96
N ALA A 160 7.03 11.74 7.90
CA ALA A 160 8.22 12.56 8.12
C ALA A 160 9.15 12.50 6.90
N GLN A 161 9.51 13.67 6.36
CA GLN A 161 10.48 13.77 5.29
C GLN A 161 11.89 13.50 5.84
N PRO A 162 12.62 12.49 5.32
CA PRO A 162 14.00 12.25 5.72
C PRO A 162 14.94 13.29 5.08
N PRO A 163 16.15 13.47 5.64
CA PRO A 163 17.20 14.25 5.00
C PRO A 163 17.55 13.70 3.60
N GLY A 164 17.99 14.57 2.69
CA GLY A 164 18.34 14.19 1.31
C GLY A 164 17.14 13.98 0.39
N ILE A 165 16.01 14.62 0.68
CA ILE A 165 14.86 14.76 -0.21
C ILE A 165 14.76 16.20 -0.71
N VAL A 166 14.62 16.36 -2.01
CA VAL A 166 14.34 17.61 -2.70
C VAL A 166 12.92 17.59 -3.22
N ASN A 167 12.15 18.64 -2.92
CA ASN A 167 10.81 18.83 -3.47
C ASN A 167 10.86 19.86 -4.58
N MET A 168 10.33 19.54 -5.76
CA MET A 168 10.29 20.45 -6.88
C MET A 168 9.01 20.31 -7.69
N TYR A 169 8.65 21.39 -8.40
CA TYR A 169 7.55 21.35 -9.34
C TYR A 169 8.00 20.76 -10.66
N VAL A 170 7.28 19.75 -11.13
CA VAL A 170 7.51 19.13 -12.43
C VAL A 170 6.23 19.15 -13.25
N HIS A 171 6.36 19.18 -14.55
CA HIS A 171 5.23 19.06 -15.46
C HIS A 171 4.69 17.64 -15.40
N ARG A 172 3.39 17.50 -15.21
CA ARG A 172 2.69 16.21 -14.99
C ARG A 172 3.05 15.15 -16.03
N ASP A 173 3.03 15.50 -17.31
CA ASP A 173 3.19 14.53 -18.39
C ASP A 173 4.65 14.30 -18.78
N THR A 174 5.50 15.35 -18.69
CA THR A 174 6.88 15.26 -19.16
C THR A 174 7.90 15.02 -18.06
N GLY A 175 7.52 15.24 -16.78
CA GLY A 175 8.42 15.15 -15.64
C GLY A 175 9.51 16.21 -15.59
N ARG A 176 9.51 17.19 -16.52
CA ARG A 176 10.51 18.27 -16.54
C ARG A 176 10.22 19.30 -15.47
N GLN A 177 11.26 19.87 -14.90
CA GLN A 177 11.12 20.97 -13.94
C GLN A 177 10.35 22.14 -14.55
N VAL A 178 9.40 22.68 -13.82
CA VAL A 178 8.60 23.85 -14.18
C VAL A 178 8.42 24.79 -12.99
N ASN A 179 7.95 26.00 -13.24
CA ASN A 179 7.59 26.92 -12.16
C ASN A 179 6.25 26.50 -11.51
N SER A 180 6.06 26.84 -10.24
CA SER A 180 4.84 26.55 -9.48
C SER A 180 3.55 27.14 -10.07
N ASN A 181 3.66 28.19 -10.91
CA ASN A 181 2.54 28.84 -11.60
C ASN A 181 2.15 28.14 -12.92
N ASN A 182 2.87 27.11 -13.35
CA ASN A 182 2.48 26.34 -14.54
C ASN A 182 1.19 25.57 -14.22
N PRO A 183 0.14 25.61 -15.08
CA PRO A 183 -1.14 24.91 -14.84
C PRO A 183 -0.99 23.38 -14.68
N GLU A 184 0.03 22.81 -15.33
CA GLU A 184 0.31 21.37 -15.27
C GLU A 184 1.40 21.02 -14.25
N ALA A 185 1.77 21.95 -13.36
CA ALA A 185 2.76 21.72 -12.34
C ALA A 185 2.21 20.79 -11.25
N VAL A 186 2.99 19.79 -10.89
CA VAL A 186 2.79 18.94 -9.71
C VAL A 186 4.02 19.01 -8.84
N LEU A 187 3.82 19.07 -7.52
CA LEU A 187 4.91 19.04 -6.55
C LEU A 187 5.29 17.59 -6.28
N GLU A 188 6.50 17.22 -6.61
CA GLU A 188 7.03 15.87 -6.45
C GLU A 188 8.30 15.86 -5.60
N SER A 189 8.55 14.72 -4.94
CA SER A 189 9.71 14.52 -4.09
C SER A 189 10.72 13.62 -4.80
N PHE A 190 11.99 14.02 -4.76
CA PHE A 190 13.10 13.28 -5.36
C PHE A 190 14.19 13.06 -4.31
N VAL A 191 14.97 11.99 -4.49
CA VAL A 191 16.22 11.85 -3.76
C VAL A 191 17.20 12.88 -4.30
N GLU A 192 17.86 13.62 -3.43
CA GLU A 192 18.88 14.62 -3.78
C GLU A 192 19.92 14.04 -4.75
N GLY A 193 20.15 14.74 -5.87
CA GLY A 193 21.00 14.29 -6.97
C GLY A 193 20.32 13.36 -7.99
N MET A 194 19.03 13.02 -7.80
CA MET A 194 18.22 12.22 -8.74
C MET A 194 17.04 13.03 -9.32
N GLU A 195 16.93 14.30 -8.96
CA GLU A 195 15.91 15.19 -9.49
C GLU A 195 16.15 15.52 -10.97
N PRO A 196 15.09 15.80 -11.74
CA PRO A 196 15.20 16.23 -13.13
C PRO A 196 16.12 17.44 -13.28
N GLY A 197 17.11 17.36 -14.18
CA GLY A 197 18.10 18.42 -14.40
C GLY A 197 19.33 18.35 -13.48
N SER A 198 19.44 17.37 -12.58
CA SER A 198 20.67 17.14 -11.82
C SER A 198 21.81 16.66 -12.76
N THR A 199 23.03 17.03 -12.46
CA THR A 199 24.23 16.66 -13.26
C THR A 199 24.51 15.16 -13.25
N THR A 200 23.94 14.42 -12.31
CA THR A 200 24.06 12.97 -12.16
C THR A 200 23.09 12.20 -13.05
N TYR A 201 22.06 12.87 -13.59
CA TYR A 201 21.07 12.28 -14.45
C TYR A 201 21.20 12.84 -15.87
N SER A 202 21.94 12.17 -16.73
CA SER A 202 22.05 12.58 -18.12
C SER A 202 20.76 12.26 -18.88
N ASP A 203 20.10 13.29 -19.37
CA ASP A 203 18.82 13.30 -20.10
C ASP A 203 18.86 12.52 -21.44
N SER A 204 19.99 11.87 -21.75
CA SER A 204 20.28 11.27 -23.06
C SER A 204 19.61 9.93 -23.35
N GLN A 205 18.83 9.36 -22.42
CA GLN A 205 18.18 8.06 -22.64
C GLN A 205 16.67 8.00 -22.45
N GLN A 206 15.99 9.09 -22.10
CA GLN A 206 14.55 9.03 -21.78
C GLN A 206 13.58 9.37 -22.91
N GLY A 207 14.01 10.06 -23.96
CA GLY A 207 13.11 10.47 -25.05
C GLY A 207 12.63 9.30 -25.91
N GLU A 208 13.49 8.34 -26.17
CA GLU A 208 13.20 7.27 -27.14
C GLU A 208 12.55 6.02 -26.54
N LYS A 209 12.89 5.66 -25.27
CA LYS A 209 12.35 4.42 -24.67
C LYS A 209 10.95 4.54 -24.11
N ARG A 210 10.50 5.76 -23.75
CA ARG A 210 9.15 5.94 -23.21
C ARG A 210 8.06 5.88 -24.27
N GLY A 211 8.34 6.36 -25.50
CA GLY A 211 7.42 6.24 -26.64
C GLY A 211 7.19 4.79 -27.04
N GLN A 212 8.24 3.99 -27.08
CA GLN A 212 8.17 2.58 -27.51
C GLN A 212 7.41 1.67 -26.53
N LEU A 213 7.52 1.91 -25.22
CA LEU A 213 6.80 1.10 -24.22
C LEU A 213 5.29 1.33 -24.24
N PHE A 214 4.84 2.56 -24.51
CA PHE A 214 3.40 2.86 -24.62
C PHE A 214 2.80 2.37 -25.94
N GLU A 215 3.55 2.39 -27.04
CA GLU A 215 3.09 1.86 -28.33
C GLU A 215 2.99 0.31 -28.31
N GLU A 216 3.86 -0.40 -27.58
CA GLU A 216 3.77 -1.86 -27.43
C GLU A 216 2.60 -2.30 -26.54
N GLU A 217 2.27 -1.57 -25.47
CA GLU A 217 1.12 -1.88 -24.62
C GLU A 217 -0.22 -1.62 -25.34
N GLU A 218 -0.32 -0.56 -26.14
CA GLU A 218 -1.53 -0.23 -26.90
C GLU A 218 -1.81 -1.24 -28.03
N LEU A 219 -0.75 -1.82 -28.61
CA LEU A 219 -0.86 -2.89 -29.62
C LEU A 219 -1.26 -4.26 -29.06
N LEU A 220 -0.98 -4.53 -27.78
CA LEU A 220 -1.35 -5.77 -27.11
C LEU A 220 -2.79 -5.76 -26.58
N GLU A 221 -3.40 -4.59 -26.38
CA GLU A 221 -4.80 -4.47 -25.95
C GLU A 221 -5.80 -4.50 -27.13
N THR A 222 -5.32 -4.44 -28.36
CA THR A 222 -6.17 -4.42 -29.58
C THR A 222 -6.19 -5.73 -30.38
N GLN A 223 -5.59 -6.80 -29.88
CA GLN A 223 -5.72 -8.17 -30.39
C GLN A 223 -6.44 -9.07 -29.39
#